data_26b40bd3a862194812eab0481c78255a
#
_entry.id   26b40bd3a862194812eab0481c78255a
#
_cell.length_a   1.000
_cell.length_b   1.000
_cell.length_c   1.000
_cell.angle_alpha   90.00
_cell.angle_beta   90.00
_cell.angle_gamma   90.00
#
_symmetry.space_group_name_H-M   'P 1'
#
loop_
_entity.id
_entity.type
_entity.pdbx_description
1 polymer ?
#
loop_
_entity_poly.entity_id
_entity_poly.type
_entity_poly.pdbx_seq_one_letter_code
_entity_poly.pdbx_strand_id
1 'polypeptide(L)'
;MIKKPVTLRSDLDMESRPIAHLVQEASQYDSTVYIEMDNMKINAQSIMGMMALQSHQPGKGTNLTLIAEGDDEEQAVSGVESFLLAQ
;
A
#
# COMPACT_ATOMS: atom_id res chain seq x y z
N MET A 1 9.16 10.72 8.70
CA MET A 1 8.55 10.23 7.43
C MET A 1 9.51 9.31 6.70
N ILE A 2 9.02 8.15 6.30
CA ILE A 2 9.78 7.18 5.51
C ILE A 2 9.12 7.02 4.15
N LYS A 3 9.93 7.07 3.09
CA LYS A 3 9.49 6.78 1.73
C LYS A 3 10.29 5.60 1.21
N LYS A 4 9.61 4.55 0.77
CA LYS A 4 10.29 3.36 0.28
C LYS A 4 9.72 2.91 -1.06
N PRO A 5 10.54 2.80 -2.10
CA PRO A 5 10.07 2.29 -3.39
C PRO A 5 9.86 0.79 -3.31
N VAL A 6 8.76 0.32 -3.91
CA VAL A 6 8.43 -1.10 -3.95
C VAL A 6 8.00 -1.43 -5.37
N THR A 7 8.51 -2.54 -5.90
CA THR A 7 8.08 -3.06 -7.20
C THR A 7 7.26 -4.32 -6.96
N LEU A 8 6.04 -4.34 -7.47
CA LEU A 8 5.15 -5.49 -7.29
C LEU A 8 5.71 -6.70 -8.03
N ARG A 9 5.67 -7.86 -7.37
CA ARG A 9 6.14 -9.13 -7.94
C ARG A 9 5.05 -9.90 -8.65
N SER A 10 3.79 -9.54 -8.41
CA SER A 10 2.64 -10.15 -9.04
C SER A 10 1.52 -9.14 -9.13
N ASP A 11 0.50 -9.45 -9.92
CA ASP A 11 -0.67 -8.60 -10.01
C ASP A 11 -1.40 -8.59 -8.66
N LEU A 12 -1.88 -7.41 -8.26
CA LEU A 12 -2.79 -7.33 -7.13
C LEU A 12 -4.16 -7.80 -7.61
N ASP A 13 -4.59 -8.94 -7.10
CA ASP A 13 -5.87 -9.51 -7.46
C ASP A 13 -6.98 -8.83 -6.65
N MET A 14 -7.67 -7.91 -7.31
CA MET A 14 -8.72 -7.12 -6.65
C MET A 14 -9.97 -7.92 -6.33
N GLU A 15 -10.13 -9.08 -6.95
CA GLU A 15 -11.31 -9.92 -6.72
C GLU A 15 -11.17 -10.80 -5.50
N SER A 16 -9.94 -11.07 -5.06
CA SER A 16 -9.66 -11.93 -3.91
C SER A 16 -9.45 -11.16 -2.61
N ARG A 17 -9.90 -9.92 -2.54
CA ARG A 17 -9.87 -9.06 -1.36
C ARG A 17 -8.50 -8.58 -0.90
N PRO A 18 -7.48 -8.45 -1.76
CA PRO A 18 -6.20 -7.93 -1.27
C PRO A 18 -6.31 -6.47 -0.82
N ILE A 19 -7.25 -5.71 -1.39
CA ILE A 19 -7.47 -4.32 -0.99
C ILE A 19 -7.95 -4.24 0.46
N ALA A 20 -8.93 -5.06 0.84
CA ALA A 20 -9.43 -5.06 2.21
C ALA A 20 -8.35 -5.50 3.19
N HIS A 21 -7.57 -6.52 2.83
CA HIS A 21 -6.48 -6.99 3.67
C HIS A 21 -5.37 -5.95 3.78
N LEU A 22 -5.09 -5.22 2.70
CA LEU A 22 -4.09 -4.16 2.71
C LEU A 22 -4.50 -3.03 3.64
N VAL A 23 -5.78 -2.63 3.59
CA VAL A 23 -6.30 -1.61 4.50
C VAL A 23 -6.16 -2.08 5.95
N GLN A 24 -6.50 -3.35 6.23
CA GLN A 24 -6.36 -3.91 7.57
C GLN A 24 -4.91 -3.90 8.03
N GLU A 25 -3.98 -4.30 7.15
CA GLU A 25 -2.56 -4.31 7.48
C GLU A 25 -2.07 -2.90 7.81
N ALA A 26 -2.39 -1.93 6.96
CA ALA A 26 -1.97 -0.55 7.19
C ALA A 26 -2.62 0.05 8.42
N SER A 27 -3.83 -0.38 8.77
CA SER A 27 -4.56 0.16 9.91
C SER A 27 -4.09 -0.35 11.26
N GLN A 28 -3.21 -1.35 11.28
CA GLN A 28 -2.62 -1.86 12.53
C GLN A 28 -1.65 -0.85 13.16
N TYR A 29 -1.17 0.09 12.39
CA TYR A 29 -0.13 1.02 12.82
C TYR A 29 -0.72 2.38 13.18
N ASP A 30 -0.05 3.08 14.10
CA ASP A 30 -0.44 4.44 14.46
C ASP A 30 -0.04 5.43 13.38
N SER A 31 0.98 5.10 12.59
CA SER A 31 1.43 5.95 11.49
C SER A 31 0.41 6.05 10.39
N THR A 32 0.39 7.19 9.71
CA THR A 32 -0.38 7.35 8.49
C THR A 32 0.41 6.73 7.34
N VAL A 33 -0.23 5.88 6.55
CA VAL A 33 0.41 5.16 5.45
C VAL A 33 -0.23 5.58 4.13
N TYR A 34 0.61 5.94 3.17
CA TYR A 34 0.18 6.30 1.83
C TYR A 34 0.87 5.42 0.80
N ILE A 35 0.20 5.20 -0.32
CA ILE A 35 0.79 4.58 -1.50
C ILE A 35 0.77 5.62 -2.61
N GLU A 36 1.94 5.89 -3.18
CA GLU A 36 2.08 6.85 -4.27
C GLU A 36 2.41 6.10 -5.56
N MET A 37 1.63 6.35 -6.61
CA MET A 37 1.89 5.83 -7.94
C MET A 37 1.22 6.73 -8.97
N ASP A 38 1.82 6.87 -10.14
CA ASP A 38 1.25 7.63 -11.27
C ASP A 38 0.79 9.03 -10.85
N ASN A 39 1.60 9.72 -10.03
CA ASN A 39 1.32 11.05 -9.52
C ASN A 39 0.12 11.12 -8.59
N MET A 40 -0.36 9.96 -8.10
CA MET A 40 -1.41 9.90 -7.10
C MET A 40 -0.85 9.50 -5.75
N LYS A 41 -1.40 10.08 -4.70
CA LYS A 41 -1.06 9.73 -3.33
C LYS A 41 -2.33 9.21 -2.66
N ILE A 42 -2.36 7.93 -2.33
CA ILE A 42 -3.55 7.24 -1.85
C ILE A 42 -3.34 6.85 -0.40
N ASN A 43 -4.31 7.15 0.46
CA ASN A 43 -4.26 6.74 1.86
C ASN A 43 -4.56 5.25 1.95
N ALA A 44 -3.55 4.46 2.36
CA ALA A 44 -3.68 3.01 2.43
C ALA A 44 -4.60 2.54 3.55
N GLN A 45 -4.97 3.42 4.47
CA GLN A 45 -5.89 3.12 5.57
C GLN A 45 -7.34 3.46 5.25
N SER A 46 -7.59 3.94 4.03
CA SER A 46 -8.92 4.35 3.58
C SER A 46 -9.41 3.41 2.47
N ILE A 47 -10.55 2.77 2.69
CA ILE A 47 -11.14 1.90 1.68
C ILE A 47 -11.50 2.71 0.42
N MET A 48 -12.03 3.92 0.60
CA MET A 48 -12.36 4.76 -0.55
C MET A 48 -11.12 5.15 -1.34
N GLY A 49 -10.02 5.48 -0.64
CA GLY A 49 -8.75 5.77 -1.30
C GLY A 49 -8.22 4.57 -2.05
N MET A 50 -8.33 3.39 -1.46
CA MET A 50 -7.85 2.16 -2.08
C MET A 50 -8.70 1.72 -3.27
N MET A 51 -9.95 2.16 -3.35
CA MET A 51 -10.75 1.95 -4.56
C MET A 51 -10.16 2.69 -5.76
N ALA A 52 -9.54 3.85 -5.54
CA ALA A 52 -8.82 4.55 -6.60
C ALA A 52 -7.63 3.71 -7.07
N LEU A 53 -6.91 3.05 -6.16
CA LEU A 53 -5.83 2.15 -6.54
C LEU A 53 -6.36 1.00 -7.38
N GLN A 54 -7.51 0.44 -6.99
CA GLN A 54 -8.13 -0.63 -7.75
C GLN A 54 -8.43 -0.23 -9.19
N SER A 55 -8.87 1.01 -9.39
CA SER A 55 -9.18 1.53 -10.73
C SER A 55 -7.95 1.55 -11.63
N HIS A 56 -6.76 1.68 -11.07
CA HIS A 56 -5.51 1.68 -11.83
C HIS A 56 -4.96 0.29 -12.09
N GLN A 57 -5.55 -0.75 -11.50
CA GLN A 57 -5.20 -2.16 -11.72
C GLN A 57 -3.70 -2.39 -11.69
N PRO A 58 -3.04 -2.11 -10.54
CA PRO A 58 -1.60 -2.30 -10.47
C PRO A 58 -1.22 -3.76 -10.66
N GLY A 59 -0.33 -4.01 -11.60
CA GLY A 59 0.08 -5.34 -11.96
C GLY A 59 1.53 -5.60 -11.65
N LYS A 60 1.99 -6.80 -12.01
CA LYS A 60 3.38 -7.19 -11.85
C LYS A 60 4.30 -6.17 -12.52
N GLY A 61 5.31 -5.75 -11.80
CA GLY A 61 6.29 -4.77 -12.29
C GLY A 61 5.91 -3.32 -12.02
N THR A 62 4.73 -3.06 -11.45
CA THR A 62 4.33 -1.70 -11.09
C THR A 62 5.21 -1.18 -9.97
N ASN A 63 5.73 0.03 -10.15
CA ASN A 63 6.54 0.70 -9.11
C ASN A 63 5.63 1.57 -8.25
N LEU A 64 5.67 1.33 -6.96
CA LEU A 64 4.94 2.10 -5.96
C LEU A 64 5.93 2.73 -5.00
N THR A 65 5.52 3.80 -4.33
CA THR A 65 6.28 4.34 -3.22
C THR A 65 5.40 4.28 -1.98
N LEU A 66 5.88 3.58 -0.95
CA LEU A 66 5.21 3.56 0.35
C LEU A 66 5.69 4.74 1.16
N ILE A 67 4.76 5.47 1.75
CA ILE A 67 5.06 6.61 2.60
C ILE A 67 4.41 6.38 3.95
N ALA A 68 5.19 6.44 5.02
CA ALA A 68 4.64 6.33 6.37
C ALA A 68 5.15 7.46 7.22
N GLU A 69 4.28 8.01 8.07
CA GLU A 69 4.63 9.10 8.96
C GLU A 69 3.97 8.89 10.32
N GLY A 70 4.78 8.76 11.37
CA GLY A 70 4.31 8.55 12.72
C GLY A 70 5.33 7.84 13.57
N ASP A 71 4.94 7.51 14.81
CA ASP A 71 5.86 6.93 15.79
C ASP A 71 6.34 5.53 15.40
N ASP A 72 5.52 4.76 14.71
CA ASP A 72 5.86 3.40 14.28
C ASP A 72 6.05 3.31 12.77
N GLU A 73 6.53 4.38 12.15
CA GLU A 73 6.62 4.46 10.69
C GLU A 73 7.51 3.37 10.09
N GLU A 74 8.57 2.97 10.78
CA GLU A 74 9.44 1.91 10.29
C GLU A 74 8.71 0.57 10.23
N GLN A 75 7.98 0.24 11.29
CA GLN A 75 7.19 -0.99 11.35
C GLN A 75 6.08 -0.95 10.32
N ALA A 76 5.45 0.21 10.13
CA ALA A 76 4.37 0.36 9.18
C ALA A 76 4.83 0.11 7.75
N VAL A 77 5.94 0.73 7.34
CA VAL A 77 6.50 0.52 6.00
C VAL A 77 6.89 -0.94 5.81
N SER A 78 7.58 -1.53 6.80
CA SER A 78 8.03 -2.91 6.70
C SER A 78 6.86 -3.88 6.59
N GLY A 79 5.82 -3.70 7.39
CA GLY A 79 4.65 -4.58 7.37
C GLY A 79 3.86 -4.47 6.06
N VAL A 80 3.63 -3.26 5.59
CA VAL A 80 2.88 -3.06 4.35
C VAL A 80 3.70 -3.55 3.15
N GLU A 81 5.00 -3.30 3.14
CA GLU A 81 5.87 -3.81 2.08
C GLU A 81 5.83 -5.33 2.03
N SER A 82 5.96 -5.99 3.17
CA SER A 82 5.91 -7.45 3.23
C SER A 82 4.60 -7.99 2.72
N PHE A 83 3.50 -7.33 3.05
CA PHE A 83 2.18 -7.71 2.55
C PHE A 83 2.12 -7.63 1.03
N LEU A 84 2.58 -6.52 0.47
CA LEU A 84 2.54 -6.31 -0.98
C LEU A 84 3.43 -7.30 -1.73
N LEU A 85 4.60 -7.62 -1.19
CA LEU A 85 5.54 -8.52 -1.84
C LEU A 85 5.13 -9.99 -1.69
N ALA A 86 4.23 -10.30 -0.76
CA ALA A 86 3.74 -11.66 -0.55
C ALA A 86 2.59 -12.04 -1.48
N GLN A 87 2.07 -11.09 -2.23
CA GLN A 87 0.94 -11.35 -3.14
C GLN A 87 1.33 -12.15 -4.38
#